data_351b95357faf95f651ffd054895017c5
#
_entry.id   351b95357faf95f651ffd054895017c5
#
_cell.length_a   1.000
_cell.length_b   1.000
_cell.length_c   1.000
_cell.angle_alpha   90.00
_cell.angle_beta   90.00
_cell.angle_gamma   90.00
#
_symmetry.space_group_name_H-M   'P 1'
#
loop_
_entity.id
_entity.type
_entity.pdbx_description
1 polymer ?
#
loop_
_entity_poly.entity_id
_entity_poly.type
_entity_poly.pdbx_seq_one_letter_code
_entity_poly.pdbx_strand_id
1 'polypeptide(L)'
;ARGFTLIEILVALALLAVALAAGMRALAQGADSASTLKARTLALWVAQNRLAAAQIAPDALVAGESRGDAVQAGMAFVWNVKVSATPNPAFQRVDIAVAERDAPGYMLARLTGYVARGNER
;
A
#
# COMPACT_ATOMS: atom_id res chain seq x y z
N ALA A 1 36.97 36.20 -34.17
CA ALA A 1 35.99 35.67 -33.24
C ALA A 1 34.65 35.50 -33.95
N ARG A 2 34.11 34.31 -33.88
CA ARG A 2 32.81 33.99 -34.48
C ARG A 2 31.74 33.92 -33.38
N GLY A 3 30.68 34.72 -33.52
CA GLY A 3 29.52 34.65 -32.67
C GLY A 3 28.62 33.47 -33.06
N PHE A 4 27.74 33.10 -32.15
CA PHE A 4 26.74 32.13 -32.45
C PHE A 4 25.71 32.67 -33.43
N THR A 5 25.18 31.81 -34.29
CA THR A 5 24.06 32.17 -35.15
C THR A 5 22.76 32.15 -34.35
N LEU A 6 21.77 32.90 -34.83
CA LEU A 6 20.45 32.92 -34.21
C LEU A 6 19.82 31.53 -34.16
N ILE A 7 20.01 30.75 -35.23
CA ILE A 7 19.44 29.38 -35.29
C ILE A 7 20.12 28.42 -34.28
N GLU A 8 21.44 28.61 -34.05
CA GLU A 8 22.15 27.83 -33.02
C GLU A 8 21.60 28.11 -31.63
N ILE A 9 21.33 29.35 -31.30
CA ILE A 9 20.73 29.74 -30.02
C ILE A 9 19.35 29.19 -29.90
N LEU A 10 18.53 29.25 -30.96
CA LEU A 10 17.16 28.66 -30.94
C LEU A 10 17.20 27.16 -30.75
N VAL A 11 18.10 26.47 -31.43
CA VAL A 11 18.24 25.00 -31.25
C VAL A 11 18.72 24.67 -29.83
N ALA A 12 19.69 25.40 -29.31
CA ALA A 12 20.20 25.20 -27.95
C ALA A 12 19.10 25.41 -26.91
N LEU A 13 18.28 26.44 -27.05
CA LEU A 13 17.16 26.72 -26.16
C LEU A 13 16.08 25.66 -26.27
N ALA A 14 15.78 25.16 -27.47
CA ALA A 14 14.83 24.09 -27.69
C ALA A 14 15.29 22.81 -27.01
N LEU A 15 16.56 22.43 -27.16
CA LEU A 15 17.14 21.26 -26.51
C LEU A 15 17.10 21.39 -24.99
N LEU A 16 17.43 22.56 -24.47
CA LEU A 16 17.37 22.82 -23.04
C LEU A 16 15.97 22.73 -22.49
N ALA A 17 14.99 23.29 -23.23
CA ALA A 17 13.57 23.20 -22.84
C ALA A 17 13.07 21.74 -22.78
N VAL A 18 13.41 20.93 -23.75
CA VAL A 18 13.08 19.50 -23.78
C VAL A 18 13.75 18.77 -22.62
N ALA A 19 15.02 19.05 -22.36
CA ALA A 19 15.74 18.42 -21.25
C ALA A 19 15.14 18.77 -19.90
N LEU A 20 14.78 20.04 -19.68
CA LEU A 20 14.13 20.49 -18.44
C LEU A 20 12.74 19.85 -18.27
N ALA A 21 11.94 19.80 -19.34
CA ALA A 21 10.62 19.17 -19.30
C ALA A 21 10.72 17.68 -18.97
N ALA A 22 11.67 16.96 -19.57
CA ALA A 22 11.92 15.56 -19.28
C ALA A 22 12.38 15.34 -17.84
N GLY A 23 13.26 16.20 -17.33
CA GLY A 23 13.73 16.15 -15.95
C GLY A 23 12.61 16.37 -14.93
N MET A 24 11.77 17.36 -15.16
CA MET A 24 10.61 17.65 -14.30
C MET A 24 9.61 16.50 -14.31
N ARG A 25 9.37 15.88 -15.46
CA ARG A 25 8.50 14.72 -15.59
C ARG A 25 9.05 13.52 -14.82
N ALA A 26 10.34 13.26 -14.90
CA ALA A 26 11.00 12.19 -14.17
C ALA A 26 10.91 12.40 -12.66
N LEU A 27 11.10 13.63 -12.17
CA LEU A 27 10.93 13.96 -10.75
C LEU A 27 9.49 13.76 -10.28
N ALA A 28 8.51 14.18 -11.07
CA ALA A 28 7.11 13.99 -10.74
C ALA A 28 6.75 12.50 -10.65
N GLN A 29 7.18 11.68 -11.59
CA GLN A 29 6.99 10.22 -11.58
C GLN A 29 7.68 9.57 -10.39
N GLY A 30 8.89 10.02 -10.04
CA GLY A 30 9.61 9.53 -8.86
C GLY A 30 8.88 9.84 -7.56
N ALA A 31 8.33 11.04 -7.43
CA ALA A 31 7.55 11.45 -6.27
C ALA A 31 6.25 10.63 -6.15
N ASP A 32 5.55 10.40 -7.24
CA ASP A 32 4.33 9.58 -7.26
C ASP A 32 4.64 8.13 -6.87
N SER A 33 5.73 7.57 -7.38
CA SER A 33 6.18 6.22 -7.04
C SER A 33 6.54 6.09 -5.56
N ALA A 34 7.22 7.07 -5.00
CA ALA A 34 7.59 7.11 -3.58
C ALA A 34 6.35 7.20 -2.69
N SER A 35 5.38 8.02 -3.07
CA SER A 35 4.10 8.16 -2.35
C SER A 35 3.31 6.86 -2.36
N THR A 36 3.22 6.19 -3.50
CA THR A 36 2.53 4.90 -3.63
C THR A 36 3.21 3.83 -2.79
N LEU A 37 4.54 3.77 -2.83
CA LEU A 37 5.31 2.80 -2.04
C LEU A 37 5.11 3.03 -0.54
N LYS A 38 5.11 4.28 -0.09
CA LYS A 38 4.82 4.65 1.29
C LYS A 38 3.45 4.16 1.72
N ALA A 39 2.42 4.44 0.91
CA ALA A 39 1.05 4.03 1.21
C ALA A 39 0.93 2.50 1.30
N ARG A 40 1.55 1.76 0.39
CA ARG A 40 1.56 0.29 0.42
C ARG A 40 2.30 -0.26 1.64
N THR A 41 3.42 0.34 2.01
CA THR A 41 4.19 -0.08 3.19
C THR A 41 3.39 0.13 4.47
N LEU A 42 2.75 1.28 4.62
CA LEU A 42 1.91 1.57 5.77
C LEU A 42 0.68 0.65 5.82
N ALA A 43 0.06 0.39 4.68
CA ALA A 43 -1.06 -0.54 4.59
C ALA A 43 -0.65 -1.97 4.98
N LEU A 44 0.54 -2.41 4.57
CA LEU A 44 1.09 -3.71 4.98
C LEU A 44 1.30 -3.76 6.49
N TRP A 45 1.79 -2.70 7.12
CA TRP A 45 1.93 -2.64 8.57
C TRP A 45 0.58 -2.73 9.28
N VAL A 46 -0.46 -2.08 8.74
CA VAL A 46 -1.82 -2.23 9.27
C VAL A 46 -2.27 -3.69 9.18
N ALA A 47 -2.06 -4.35 8.05
CA ALA A 47 -2.39 -5.76 7.86
C ALA A 47 -1.64 -6.66 8.84
N GLN A 48 -0.33 -6.45 9.02
CA GLN A 48 0.50 -7.20 9.96
C GLN A 48 0.05 -7.01 11.40
N ASN A 49 -0.31 -5.79 11.78
CA ASN A 49 -0.82 -5.50 13.11
C ASN A 49 -2.15 -6.21 13.37
N ARG A 50 -3.04 -6.27 12.37
CA ARG A 50 -4.30 -7.00 12.48
C ARG A 50 -4.08 -8.50 12.60
N LEU A 51 -3.16 -9.06 11.82
CA LEU A 51 -2.82 -10.48 11.93
C LEU A 51 -2.21 -10.80 13.29
N ALA A 52 -1.29 -9.98 13.78
CA ALA A 52 -0.70 -10.16 15.10
C ALA A 52 -1.75 -10.11 16.21
N ALA A 53 -2.71 -9.19 16.13
CA ALA A 53 -3.82 -9.12 17.07
C ALA A 53 -4.66 -10.40 17.04
N ALA A 54 -4.91 -10.95 15.88
CA ALA A 54 -5.64 -12.21 15.71
C ALA A 54 -4.89 -13.40 16.34
N GLN A 55 -3.57 -13.44 16.20
CA GLN A 55 -2.72 -14.49 16.76
C GLN A 55 -2.63 -14.42 18.29
N ILE A 56 -2.66 -13.20 18.85
CA ILE A 56 -2.63 -12.99 20.30
C ILE A 56 -3.96 -13.36 20.95
N ALA A 57 -5.06 -13.08 20.30
CA ALA A 57 -6.41 -13.33 20.81
C ALA A 57 -7.23 -14.14 19.82
N PRO A 58 -6.90 -15.43 19.60
CA PRO A 58 -7.60 -16.26 18.62
C PRO A 58 -9.07 -16.48 18.96
N ASP A 59 -9.43 -16.44 20.23
CA ASP A 59 -10.81 -16.62 20.69
C ASP A 59 -11.72 -15.42 20.34
N ALA A 60 -11.12 -14.27 20.05
CA ALA A 60 -11.84 -13.08 19.61
C ALA A 60 -12.14 -13.08 18.10
N LEU A 61 -11.62 -14.05 17.35
CA LEU A 61 -11.89 -14.18 15.91
C LEU A 61 -13.32 -14.67 15.69
N VAL A 62 -14.03 -13.89 14.88
CA VAL A 62 -15.40 -14.24 14.46
C VAL A 62 -15.33 -14.75 13.04
N ALA A 63 -15.94 -15.90 12.76
CA ALA A 63 -16.03 -16.44 11.40
C ALA A 63 -16.80 -15.47 10.50
N GLY A 64 -16.36 -15.35 9.25
CA GLY A 64 -16.91 -14.42 8.27
C GLY A 64 -16.07 -13.19 8.07
N GLU A 65 -16.68 -12.11 7.64
CA GLU A 65 -16.01 -10.86 7.34
C GLU A 65 -16.23 -9.81 8.42
N SER A 66 -15.18 -9.08 8.75
CA SER A 66 -15.26 -7.89 9.58
C SER A 66 -14.47 -6.76 8.95
N ARG A 67 -14.89 -5.54 9.23
CA ARG A 67 -14.28 -4.31 8.69
C ARG A 67 -14.01 -3.34 9.81
N GLY A 68 -13.02 -2.50 9.59
CA GLY A 68 -12.70 -1.44 10.53
C GLY A 68 -11.78 -0.41 9.93
N ASP A 69 -11.46 0.58 10.74
CA ASP A 69 -10.58 1.68 10.38
C ASP A 69 -9.29 1.58 11.19
N ALA A 70 -8.22 2.10 10.60
CA ALA A 70 -6.94 2.25 11.27
C ALA A 70 -6.25 3.52 10.79
N VAL A 71 -5.44 4.11 11.65
CA VAL A 71 -4.57 5.24 11.29
C VAL A 71 -3.13 4.80 11.50
N GLN A 72 -2.31 4.97 10.47
CA GLN A 72 -0.89 4.65 10.51
C GLN A 72 -0.11 5.82 9.95
N ALA A 73 0.81 6.37 10.74
CA ALA A 73 1.63 7.53 10.36
C ALA A 73 0.79 8.70 9.79
N GLY A 74 -0.36 8.99 10.39
CA GLY A 74 -1.26 10.07 9.98
C GLY A 74 -2.15 9.76 8.79
N MET A 75 -2.03 8.59 8.16
CA MET A 75 -2.89 8.17 7.05
C MET A 75 -4.01 7.26 7.55
N ALA A 76 -5.23 7.51 7.06
CA ALA A 76 -6.40 6.71 7.40
C ALA A 76 -6.59 5.57 6.41
N PHE A 77 -6.73 4.36 6.95
CA PHE A 77 -6.95 3.13 6.19
C PHE A 77 -8.25 2.45 6.64
N VAL A 78 -8.79 1.66 5.73
CA VAL A 78 -9.85 0.70 6.03
C VAL A 78 -9.31 -0.71 5.83
N TRP A 79 -9.62 -1.60 6.74
CA TRP A 79 -9.24 -3.00 6.64
C TRP A 79 -10.45 -3.91 6.57
N ASN A 80 -10.29 -5.02 5.87
CA ASN A 80 -11.28 -6.09 5.79
C ASN A 80 -10.58 -7.39 6.19
N VAL A 81 -11.15 -8.08 7.15
CA VAL A 81 -10.65 -9.37 7.64
C VAL A 81 -11.69 -10.44 7.35
N LYS A 82 -11.28 -11.44 6.61
CA LYS A 82 -12.10 -12.63 6.32
C LYS A 82 -11.50 -13.84 7.02
N VAL A 83 -12.26 -14.43 7.90
CA VAL A 83 -11.89 -15.63 8.65
C VAL A 83 -12.64 -16.83 8.06
N SER A 84 -11.91 -17.83 7.64
CA SER A 84 -12.46 -19.03 7.01
C SER A 84 -11.87 -20.30 7.61
N ALA A 85 -12.60 -21.41 7.47
CA ALA A 85 -12.13 -22.72 7.89
C ALA A 85 -11.04 -23.23 6.94
N THR A 86 -10.18 -24.10 7.48
CA THR A 86 -9.18 -24.83 6.71
C THR A 86 -9.46 -26.32 6.76
N PRO A 87 -8.82 -27.15 5.89
CA PRO A 87 -8.92 -28.59 5.99
C PRO A 87 -8.46 -29.15 7.34
N ASN A 88 -7.54 -28.43 8.02
CA ASN A 88 -7.15 -28.78 9.39
C ASN A 88 -7.99 -27.97 10.39
N PRO A 89 -8.86 -28.59 11.19
CA PRO A 89 -9.74 -27.88 12.12
C PRO A 89 -8.99 -27.17 13.26
N ALA A 90 -7.71 -27.46 13.45
CA ALA A 90 -6.87 -26.76 14.44
C ALA A 90 -6.51 -25.35 14.04
N PHE A 91 -6.66 -24.99 12.77
CA PHE A 91 -6.29 -23.68 12.22
C PHE A 91 -7.46 -23.00 11.53
N GLN A 92 -7.45 -21.68 11.57
CA GLN A 92 -8.32 -20.82 10.76
C GLN A 92 -7.47 -20.01 9.79
N ARG A 93 -7.99 -19.79 8.59
CA ARG A 93 -7.37 -18.91 7.61
C ARG A 93 -7.88 -17.49 7.82
N VAL A 94 -6.97 -16.55 7.84
CA VAL A 94 -7.28 -15.15 8.00
C VAL A 94 -6.74 -14.40 6.78
N ASP A 95 -7.63 -13.81 6.00
CA ASP A 95 -7.30 -12.98 4.85
C ASP A 95 -7.55 -11.53 5.20
N ILE A 96 -6.53 -10.70 5.12
CA ILE A 96 -6.60 -9.28 5.47
C ILE A 96 -6.33 -8.46 4.22
N ALA A 97 -7.20 -7.52 3.93
CA ALA A 97 -7.04 -6.56 2.86
C ALA A 97 -7.12 -5.14 3.44
N VAL A 98 -6.24 -4.27 3.00
CA VAL A 98 -6.14 -2.89 3.48
C VAL A 98 -6.14 -1.93 2.30
N ALA A 99 -6.95 -0.88 2.39
CA ALA A 99 -7.04 0.18 1.41
C ALA A 99 -7.03 1.54 2.13
N GLU A 100 -6.76 2.61 1.40
CA GLU A 100 -6.99 3.95 1.92
C GLU A 100 -8.49 4.19 2.13
N ARG A 101 -8.82 4.93 3.18
CA ARG A 101 -10.22 5.29 3.48
C ARG A 101 -10.89 5.99 2.30
N ASP A 102 -10.16 6.86 1.59
CA ASP A 102 -10.68 7.65 0.47
C ASP A 102 -10.79 6.84 -0.84
N ALA A 103 -10.17 5.66 -0.91
CA ALA A 103 -10.19 4.77 -2.06
C ALA A 103 -10.40 3.32 -1.64
N PRO A 104 -11.54 2.97 -1.02
CA PRO A 104 -11.75 1.65 -0.42
C PRO A 104 -11.83 0.51 -1.44
N GLY A 105 -12.07 0.83 -2.71
CA GLY A 105 -12.09 -0.15 -3.80
C GLY A 105 -10.71 -0.55 -4.32
N TYR A 106 -9.65 0.14 -3.90
CA TYR A 106 -8.29 -0.10 -4.35
C TYR A 106 -7.44 -0.68 -3.21
N MET A 107 -7.17 -1.97 -3.26
CA MET A 107 -6.39 -2.65 -2.24
C MET A 107 -4.92 -2.31 -2.35
N LEU A 108 -4.36 -1.76 -1.27
CA LEU A 108 -2.94 -1.42 -1.17
C LEU A 108 -2.10 -2.57 -0.64
N ALA A 109 -2.66 -3.40 0.23
CA ALA A 109 -1.98 -4.56 0.79
C ALA A 109 -2.95 -5.69 1.03
N ARG A 110 -2.46 -6.91 0.87
CA ARG A 110 -3.16 -8.15 1.22
C ARG A 110 -2.21 -9.05 1.98
N LEU A 111 -2.73 -9.70 2.99
CA LEU A 111 -1.96 -10.62 3.81
C LEU A 111 -2.84 -11.81 4.17
N THR A 112 -2.32 -13.01 3.97
CA THR A 112 -2.97 -14.24 4.41
C THR A 112 -2.14 -14.87 5.51
N GLY A 113 -2.80 -15.23 6.59
CA GLY A 113 -2.17 -15.95 7.69
C GLY A 113 -3.06 -17.06 8.20
N TYR A 114 -2.49 -17.88 9.06
CA TYR A 114 -3.19 -18.95 9.72
C TYR A 114 -3.09 -18.77 11.22
N VAL A 115 -4.21 -18.91 11.90
CA VAL A 115 -4.29 -18.75 13.35
C VAL A 115 -4.75 -20.06 13.96
N ALA A 116 -3.98 -20.56 14.91
CA ALA A 116 -4.36 -21.73 15.65
C ALA A 116 -5.60 -21.42 16.51
N ARG A 117 -6.59 -22.29 16.49
CA ARG A 117 -7.72 -22.19 17.40
C ARG A 117 -7.23 -22.40 18.82
N GLY A 118 -7.73 -21.57 19.73
CA GLY A 118 -7.49 -21.78 21.15
C GLY A 118 -8.01 -23.16 21.57
N ASN A 119 -7.27 -23.83 22.43
CA ASN A 119 -7.77 -25.06 23.03
C ASN A 119 -8.99 -24.72 23.87
N GLU A 120 -10.14 -25.11 23.40
CA GLU A 120 -11.31 -25.25 24.29
C GLU A 120 -11.01 -26.40 25.25
N ARG A 121 -10.72 -26.02 26.45
CA ARG A 121 -10.71 -27.01 27.55
C ARG A 121 -12.02 -26.98 28.29
#